data_42f097160ba17ac360922e2d826fc939
#
_entry.id   42f097160ba17ac360922e2d826fc939
#
_cell.length_a   1.000
_cell.length_b   1.000
_cell.length_c   1.000
_cell.angle_alpha   90.00
_cell.angle_beta   90.00
_cell.angle_gamma   90.00
#
_symmetry.space_group_name_H-M   'P 1'
#
loop_
_entity.id
_entity.type
_entity.pdbx_description
1 polymer ?
#
loop_
_entity_poly.entity_id
_entity_poly.type
_entity_poly.pdbx_seq_one_letter_code
_entity_poly.pdbx_strand_id
1 'polypeptide(L)'
;MNSFVTVDREGALKRAEEVQKMIDDGTLTGPLAGVPVAIKDNMCTKDLLTTCSSKILYNFKPTYTAEAVENLEKAGAVIIGKTNMDEFAMGSTTETSAYGATKNPWNEAHVPGGS
;
A
#
# COMPACT_ATOMS: atom_id res chain seq x y z
N MET A 1 -7.76 -9.19 10.36
CA MET A 1 -8.29 -9.20 9.00
C MET A 1 -7.26 -9.58 7.93
N ASN A 2 -5.98 -9.40 8.20
CA ASN A 2 -4.89 -9.69 7.25
C ASN A 2 -4.95 -8.85 5.96
N SER A 3 -5.29 -7.58 6.08
CA SER A 3 -5.43 -6.68 4.94
C SER A 3 -4.09 -6.15 4.41
N PHE A 4 -3.07 -6.05 5.27
CA PHE A 4 -1.73 -5.57 4.92
C PHE A 4 -0.72 -6.72 4.92
N VAL A 5 0.17 -6.72 3.94
CA VAL A 5 1.34 -7.61 3.90
C VAL A 5 2.60 -6.91 4.40
N THR A 6 2.66 -5.59 4.29
CA THR A 6 3.73 -4.75 4.84
C THR A 6 3.12 -3.47 5.39
N VAL A 7 3.51 -3.08 6.60
CA VAL A 7 3.14 -1.78 7.21
C VAL A 7 4.42 -0.97 7.41
N ASP A 8 4.46 0.22 6.82
CA ASP A 8 5.59 1.15 6.93
C ASP A 8 5.31 2.25 7.97
N ARG A 9 5.25 1.86 9.23
CA ARG A 9 4.91 2.78 10.33
C ARG A 9 5.88 3.96 10.41
N GLU A 10 7.17 3.69 10.42
CA GLU A 10 8.20 4.74 10.59
C GLU A 10 8.24 5.68 9.37
N GLY A 11 8.25 5.13 8.16
CA GLY A 11 8.21 5.92 6.94
C GLY A 11 6.95 6.76 6.82
N ALA A 12 5.79 6.18 7.17
CA ALA A 12 4.52 6.89 7.15
C ALA A 12 4.49 8.07 8.13
N LEU A 13 4.96 7.88 9.36
CA LEU A 13 5.02 8.97 10.36
C LEU A 13 5.97 10.08 9.93
N LYS A 14 7.16 9.72 9.46
CA LYS A 14 8.13 10.69 8.92
C LYS A 14 7.54 11.49 7.77
N ARG A 15 6.90 10.81 6.83
CA ARG A 15 6.26 11.46 5.68
C ARG A 15 5.10 12.35 6.11
N ALA A 16 4.32 11.94 7.09
CA ALA A 16 3.23 12.76 7.64
C ALA A 16 3.75 14.08 8.23
N GLU A 17 4.88 14.05 8.94
CA GLU A 17 5.52 15.26 9.47
C GLU A 17 6.02 16.18 8.34
N GLU A 18 6.63 15.63 7.31
CA GLU A 18 7.08 16.40 6.13
C GLU A 18 5.90 17.05 5.42
N VAL A 19 4.83 16.30 5.18
CA VAL A 19 3.61 16.80 4.52
C VAL A 19 2.93 17.87 5.39
N GLN A 20 2.88 17.70 6.71
CA GLN A 20 2.31 18.70 7.59
C GLN A 20 3.05 20.04 7.48
N LYS A 21 4.37 20.02 7.44
CA LYS A 21 5.17 21.23 7.21
C LYS A 21 4.86 21.90 5.88
N MET A 22 4.69 21.12 4.82
CA MET A 22 4.33 21.64 3.50
C MET A 22 2.91 22.24 3.46
N ILE A 23 1.99 21.68 4.22
CA ILE A 23 0.64 22.24 4.39
C ILE A 23 0.72 23.58 5.16
N ASP A 24 1.47 23.61 6.25
CA ASP A 24 1.59 24.79 7.11
C ASP A 24 2.26 25.96 6.39
N ASP A 25 3.23 25.72 5.53
CA ASP A 25 3.91 26.76 4.74
C ASP A 25 3.21 27.10 3.42
N GLY A 26 2.09 26.45 3.11
CA GLY A 26 1.29 26.70 1.90
C GLY A 26 1.83 26.08 0.62
N THR A 27 2.88 25.26 0.68
CA THR A 27 3.47 24.62 -0.49
C THR A 27 2.57 23.52 -1.06
N LEU A 28 1.75 22.90 -0.19
CA LEU A 28 0.88 21.78 -0.54
C LEU A 28 -0.56 22.07 -0.12
N THR A 29 -1.47 22.16 -1.11
CA THR A 29 -2.87 22.59 -0.88
C THR A 29 -3.92 21.67 -1.50
N GLY A 30 -3.52 20.57 -2.15
CA GLY A 30 -4.42 19.68 -2.86
C GLY A 30 -5.28 18.80 -1.93
N PRO A 31 -6.32 18.16 -2.47
CA PRO A 31 -7.28 17.37 -1.67
C PRO A 31 -6.68 16.09 -1.07
N LEU A 32 -5.53 15.63 -1.58
CA LEU A 32 -4.84 14.45 -1.05
C LEU A 32 -3.75 14.79 -0.03
N ALA A 33 -3.54 16.07 0.28
CA ALA A 33 -2.53 16.51 1.23
C ALA A 33 -2.79 15.90 2.63
N GLY A 34 -1.88 15.05 3.08
CA GLY A 34 -1.97 14.39 4.40
C GLY A 34 -2.92 13.19 4.45
N VAL A 35 -3.54 12.79 3.34
CA VAL A 35 -4.44 11.64 3.31
C VAL A 35 -3.63 10.33 3.39
N PRO A 36 -3.91 9.45 4.38
CA PRO A 36 -3.26 8.15 4.44
C PRO A 36 -3.80 7.23 3.34
N VAL A 37 -2.88 6.56 2.62
CA VAL A 37 -3.22 5.70 1.49
C VAL A 37 -2.52 4.34 1.63
N ALA A 38 -3.26 3.27 1.42
CA ALA A 38 -2.72 1.93 1.28
C ALA A 38 -2.52 1.60 -0.20
N ILE A 39 -1.37 1.03 -0.53
CA ILE A 39 -0.98 0.70 -1.90
C ILE A 39 -1.04 -0.80 -2.11
N LYS A 40 -1.67 -1.26 -3.17
CA LYS A 40 -1.72 -2.68 -3.51
C LYS A 40 -0.31 -3.24 -3.74
N ASP A 41 -0.06 -4.44 -3.28
CA ASP A 41 1.29 -5.04 -3.26
C ASP A 41 1.87 -5.43 -4.63
N ASN A 42 1.16 -5.16 -5.71
CA ASN A 42 1.67 -5.25 -7.08
C ASN A 42 2.11 -3.90 -7.68
N MET A 43 1.98 -2.81 -6.93
CA MET A 43 2.41 -1.50 -7.37
C MET A 43 3.80 -1.20 -6.80
N CYS A 44 4.79 -1.10 -7.67
CA CYS A 44 6.18 -0.86 -7.26
C CYS A 44 6.28 0.41 -6.43
N THR A 45 6.84 0.26 -5.23
CA THR A 45 7.09 1.35 -4.29
C THR A 45 8.55 1.26 -3.87
N LYS A 46 9.36 2.21 -4.28
CA LYS A 46 10.81 2.20 -4.07
C LYS A 46 11.15 1.99 -2.60
N ASP A 47 12.12 1.10 -2.37
CA ASP A 47 12.65 0.75 -1.05
C ASP A 47 11.65 0.11 -0.08
N LEU A 48 10.42 -0.18 -0.51
CA LEU A 48 9.41 -0.89 0.26
C LEU A 48 9.11 -2.23 -0.40
N LEU A 49 9.00 -3.30 0.39
CA LEU A 49 8.69 -4.63 -0.13
C LEU A 49 7.47 -4.58 -1.06
N THR A 50 7.63 -5.14 -2.24
CA THR A 50 6.58 -5.25 -3.27
C THR A 50 6.60 -6.67 -3.81
N THR A 51 5.71 -7.52 -3.28
CA THR A 51 5.83 -8.97 -3.41
C THR A 51 4.78 -9.61 -4.29
N CYS A 52 3.77 -8.85 -4.75
CA CYS A 52 2.59 -9.41 -5.42
C CYS A 52 1.94 -10.56 -4.63
N SER A 53 2.07 -10.54 -3.30
CA SER A 53 1.65 -11.63 -2.41
C SER A 53 2.19 -13.01 -2.81
N SER A 54 3.40 -13.05 -3.39
CA SER A 54 4.09 -14.27 -3.84
C SER A 54 5.37 -14.51 -3.05
N LYS A 55 5.63 -15.78 -2.75
CA LYS A 55 6.91 -16.22 -2.16
C LYS A 55 8.10 -15.99 -3.10
N ILE A 56 7.87 -15.90 -4.41
CA ILE A 56 8.92 -15.64 -5.41
C ILE A 56 9.56 -14.27 -5.17
N LEU A 57 8.75 -13.27 -4.77
CA LEU A 57 9.18 -11.89 -4.56
C LEU A 57 9.25 -11.49 -3.08
N TYR A 58 9.31 -12.44 -2.14
CA TYR A 58 9.20 -12.20 -0.70
C TYR A 58 10.17 -11.15 -0.16
N ASN A 59 11.32 -10.96 -0.79
CA ASN A 59 12.38 -10.02 -0.39
C ASN A 59 12.63 -8.93 -1.43
N PHE A 60 11.75 -8.78 -2.41
CA PHE A 60 11.94 -7.81 -3.49
C PHE A 60 11.59 -6.40 -3.04
N LYS A 61 12.58 -5.51 -3.12
CA LYS A 61 12.41 -4.06 -2.94
C LYS A 61 12.67 -3.38 -4.28
N PRO A 62 11.67 -2.78 -4.92
CA PRO A 62 11.87 -2.10 -6.19
C PRO A 62 12.88 -0.96 -6.10
N THR A 63 13.61 -0.72 -7.17
CA THR A 63 14.53 0.41 -7.32
C THR A 63 13.84 1.65 -7.89
N TYR A 64 12.57 1.54 -8.24
CA TYR A 64 11.73 2.60 -8.78
C TYR A 64 10.33 2.53 -8.20
N THR A 65 9.58 3.62 -8.35
CA THR A 65 8.17 3.72 -7.93
C THR A 65 7.28 3.81 -9.16
N ALA A 66 6.15 3.09 -9.16
CA ALA A 66 5.14 3.19 -10.21
C ALA A 66 4.62 4.64 -10.32
N GLU A 67 4.38 5.11 -11.52
CA GLU A 67 3.95 6.50 -11.79
C GLU A 67 2.69 6.89 -11.00
N ALA A 68 1.72 5.97 -10.90
CA ALA A 68 0.51 6.21 -10.10
C ALA A 68 0.84 6.49 -8.63
N VAL A 69 1.78 5.74 -8.04
CA VAL A 69 2.22 5.93 -6.65
C VAL A 69 3.01 7.23 -6.51
N GLU A 70 3.90 7.55 -7.45
CA GLU A 70 4.61 8.83 -7.46
C GLU A 70 3.65 10.03 -7.49
N ASN A 71 2.59 9.94 -8.28
CA ASN A 71 1.59 11.01 -8.37
C ASN A 71 0.81 11.17 -7.06
N LEU A 72 0.51 10.09 -6.36
CA LEU A 72 -0.07 10.15 -5.02
C LEU A 72 0.87 10.83 -4.02
N GLU A 73 2.15 10.47 -4.03
CA GLU A 73 3.17 11.08 -3.18
C GLU A 73 3.36 12.56 -3.47
N LYS A 74 3.41 12.95 -4.75
CA LYS A 74 3.50 14.36 -5.17
C LYS A 74 2.28 15.17 -4.74
N ALA A 75 1.10 14.55 -4.71
CA ALA A 75 -0.12 15.17 -4.21
C ALA A 75 -0.19 15.26 -2.67
N GLY A 76 0.80 14.71 -1.97
CA GLY A 76 0.91 14.76 -0.51
C GLY A 76 0.24 13.62 0.22
N ALA A 77 -0.16 12.58 -0.47
CA ALA A 77 -0.64 11.36 0.19
C ALA A 77 0.46 10.70 1.02
N VAL A 78 0.07 10.07 2.11
CA VAL A 78 0.97 9.38 3.03
C VAL A 78 0.75 7.88 2.87
N ILE A 79 1.73 7.18 2.28
CA ILE A 79 1.65 5.74 2.09
C ILE A 79 1.90 5.05 3.43
N ILE A 80 0.92 4.26 3.90
CA ILE A 80 0.97 3.58 5.20
C ILE A 80 1.41 2.13 5.10
N GLY A 81 1.34 1.52 3.92
CA GLY A 81 1.73 0.14 3.72
C GLY A 81 1.23 -0.44 2.42
N LYS A 82 1.47 -1.75 2.26
CA LYS A 82 1.13 -2.52 1.07
C LYS A 82 0.01 -3.51 1.42
N THR A 83 -1.03 -3.54 0.59
CA THR A 83 -2.20 -4.39 0.84
C THR A 83 -2.06 -5.77 0.22
N ASN A 84 -2.65 -6.75 0.91
CA ASN A 84 -2.75 -8.12 0.44
C ASN A 84 -3.55 -8.21 -0.88
N MET A 85 -3.27 -9.26 -1.64
CA MET A 85 -3.87 -9.50 -2.95
C MET A 85 -3.77 -11.00 -3.29
N ASP A 86 -4.44 -11.45 -4.33
CA ASP A 86 -4.17 -12.75 -4.92
C ASP A 86 -2.77 -12.77 -5.55
N GLU A 87 -2.08 -13.91 -5.50
CA GLU A 87 -0.74 -14.03 -6.06
C GLU A 87 -0.69 -13.56 -7.52
N PHE A 88 0.19 -12.59 -7.81
CA PHE A 88 0.31 -11.94 -9.13
C PHE A 88 -1.01 -11.41 -9.71
N ALA A 89 -1.95 -11.03 -8.87
CA ALA A 89 -3.29 -10.55 -9.25
C ALA A 89 -4.14 -11.58 -10.01
N MET A 90 -3.83 -12.86 -9.84
CA MET A 90 -4.51 -13.97 -10.52
C MET A 90 -5.50 -14.65 -9.58
N GLY A 91 -6.61 -14.00 -9.32
CA GLY A 91 -7.67 -14.48 -8.45
C GLY A 91 -8.71 -13.41 -8.17
N SER A 92 -9.67 -13.71 -7.29
CA SER A 92 -10.76 -12.79 -6.94
C SER A 92 -11.17 -12.86 -5.46
N THR A 93 -10.40 -13.58 -4.63
CA THR A 93 -10.78 -13.92 -3.27
C THR A 93 -9.69 -13.69 -2.22
N THR A 94 -8.49 -13.34 -2.61
CA THR A 94 -7.24 -13.29 -1.82
C THR A 94 -6.77 -14.68 -1.31
N GLU A 95 -7.43 -15.77 -1.66
CA GLU A 95 -7.08 -17.11 -1.20
C GLU A 95 -5.71 -17.60 -1.67
N THR A 96 -5.23 -17.09 -2.81
CA THR A 96 -3.95 -17.50 -3.38
C THR A 96 -2.73 -16.76 -2.80
N SER A 97 -2.96 -15.81 -1.91
CA SER A 97 -1.87 -15.06 -1.26
C SER A 97 -0.93 -15.96 -0.47
N ALA A 98 0.38 -15.76 -0.64
CA ALA A 98 1.41 -16.40 0.17
C ALA A 98 1.33 -16.02 1.66
N TYR A 99 0.67 -14.91 1.99
CA TYR A 99 0.51 -14.37 3.34
C TYR A 99 -0.83 -14.76 3.97
N GLY A 100 -1.59 -15.64 3.32
CA GLY A 100 -2.93 -16.04 3.75
C GLY A 100 -4.03 -15.12 3.26
N ALA A 101 -5.27 -15.60 3.33
CA ALA A 101 -6.42 -14.84 2.87
C ALA A 101 -6.75 -13.65 3.78
N THR A 102 -7.23 -12.59 3.17
CA THR A 102 -7.85 -11.48 3.88
C THR A 102 -9.30 -11.83 4.22
N LYS A 103 -9.75 -11.46 5.40
CA LYS A 103 -11.13 -11.69 5.84
C LYS A 103 -12.00 -10.47 5.60
N ASN A 104 -13.25 -10.71 5.21
CA ASN A 104 -14.23 -9.65 5.07
C ASN A 104 -14.69 -9.18 6.47
N PRO A 105 -14.54 -7.90 6.81
CA PRO A 105 -14.90 -7.40 8.14
C PRO A 105 -16.40 -7.39 8.42
N TRP A 106 -17.24 -7.41 7.37
CA TRP A 106 -18.69 -7.47 7.53
C TRP A 106 -19.17 -8.87 7.89
N ASN A 107 -18.51 -9.89 7.35
CA ASN A 107 -18.80 -11.29 7.64
C ASN A 107 -17.58 -12.14 7.24
N GLU A 108 -16.90 -12.72 8.21
CA GLU A 108 -15.68 -13.52 7.99
C GLU A 108 -15.89 -14.81 7.17
N ALA A 109 -17.14 -15.24 6.99
CA ALA A 109 -17.48 -16.35 6.09
C ALA A 109 -17.51 -15.96 4.61
N HIS A 110 -17.40 -14.68 4.30
CA HIS A 110 -17.35 -14.15 2.95
C HIS A 110 -15.95 -13.69 2.56
N VAL A 111 -15.68 -13.70 1.25
CA VAL A 111 -14.42 -13.18 0.71
C VAL A 111 -14.40 -11.65 0.74
N PRO A 112 -13.21 -11.02 0.85
CA PRO A 112 -13.09 -9.56 0.81
C PRO A 112 -13.13 -9.00 -0.61
N GLY A 113 -12.90 -9.87 -1.61
CA GLY A 113 -12.59 -9.56 -2.99
C GLY A 113 -11.15 -9.92 -3.33
N GLY A 114 -10.67 -9.46 -4.46
CA GLY A 114 -9.36 -9.67 -5.06
C GLY A 114 -9.17 -8.60 -6.14
N SER A 115 -8.28 -8.68 -6.89
CA SER A 115 -7.33 -9.62 -7.47
C SER A 115 -5.95 -9.53 -6.87
#